data_a4a8f6ff3a0c898aad8a140f5830b01f
#
_entry.id   a4a8f6ff3a0c898aad8a140f5830b01f
#
_cell.length_a   1.000
_cell.length_b   1.000
_cell.length_c   1.000
_cell.angle_alpha   90.00
_cell.angle_beta   90.00
_cell.angle_gamma   90.00
#
_symmetry.space_group_name_H-M   'P 1'
#
loop_
_entity.id
_entity.type
_entity.pdbx_description
1 polymer ?
#
loop_
_entity_poly.entity_id
_entity_poly.type
_entity_poly.pdbx_seq_one_letter_code
_entity_poly.pdbx_strand_id
1 'polypeptide(L)'
;MVSEAPKDRLVKVYVSETFKADNEEFLKKMNYEALGKDILEVVSDNVFVRMSDTQTPQGIMAVVKMSEITIEDMFGRDMHINSMNGKNDVNNNTDSNNAASKDDNSKNDNSGNSSNTIQPLLLILENLQDPGNLGTIVRMAEGAGVTGIIMSSNTVDIYNPKTIRSTMGSLYRVPVIYVDDICKAVDECKEKGVKVYAAHLKGTDNYNQKDYAQPTAFMIGNEGNGLSDRLTQKADELVRIPMQGKVESLNAAIACTILTYEAVRQRL
;
A
#
# COMPACT_ATOMS: atom_id res chain seq x y z
N MET A 1 -6.67 13.41 0.90
CA MET A 1 -5.83 13.03 -0.26
C MET A 1 -4.79 14.08 -0.63
N VAL A 2 -5.17 15.36 -0.90
CA VAL A 2 -4.14 16.39 -1.22
C VAL A 2 -3.19 16.58 -0.04
N SER A 3 -3.69 16.54 1.19
CA SER A 3 -2.88 16.59 2.42
C SER A 3 -1.90 15.42 2.61
N GLU A 4 -2.14 14.32 1.93
CA GLU A 4 -1.32 13.11 1.99
C GLU A 4 -0.27 13.05 0.87
N ALA A 5 -0.34 13.98 -0.08
CA ALA A 5 0.58 14.01 -1.20
C ALA A 5 2.02 14.24 -0.70
N PRO A 6 3.01 13.45 -1.19
CA PRO A 6 4.41 13.61 -0.82
C PRO A 6 4.93 14.98 -1.24
N LYS A 7 5.46 15.75 -0.29
CA LYS A 7 5.88 17.13 -0.53
C LYS A 7 7.01 17.24 -1.55
N ASP A 8 7.91 16.27 -1.59
CA ASP A 8 9.04 16.18 -2.52
C ASP A 8 8.60 15.88 -3.97
N ARG A 9 7.39 15.31 -4.16
CA ARG A 9 6.81 15.01 -5.47
C ARG A 9 5.72 16.00 -5.88
N LEU A 10 5.38 16.96 -5.01
CA LEU A 10 4.34 17.93 -5.28
C LEU A 10 4.83 18.97 -6.31
N VAL A 11 4.11 19.08 -7.42
CA VAL A 11 4.42 20.03 -8.51
C VAL A 11 3.62 21.31 -8.37
N LYS A 12 2.31 21.18 -8.12
CA LYS A 12 1.40 22.32 -8.07
C LYS A 12 0.19 21.97 -7.20
N VAL A 13 -0.34 22.97 -6.50
CA VAL A 13 -1.60 22.89 -5.77
C VAL A 13 -2.48 24.04 -6.24
N TYR A 14 -3.66 23.73 -6.73
CA TYR A 14 -4.68 24.69 -7.09
C TYR A 14 -5.76 24.73 -6.01
N VAL A 15 -6.15 25.92 -5.62
CA VAL A 15 -7.27 26.12 -4.69
C VAL A 15 -8.26 27.12 -5.27
N SER A 16 -9.56 26.91 -5.06
CA SER A 16 -10.56 27.89 -5.42
C SER A 16 -10.58 29.07 -4.43
N GLU A 17 -11.07 30.22 -4.86
CA GLU A 17 -11.20 31.40 -4.00
C GLU A 17 -12.03 31.11 -2.74
N THR A 18 -13.16 30.43 -2.90
CA THR A 18 -14.02 30.01 -1.78
C THR A 18 -13.28 29.06 -0.83
N PHE A 19 -12.61 28.03 -1.36
CA PHE A 19 -11.84 27.10 -0.52
C PHE A 19 -10.77 27.83 0.29
N LYS A 20 -10.04 28.76 -0.34
CA LYS A 20 -9.00 29.52 0.33
C LYS A 20 -9.56 30.34 1.50
N ALA A 21 -10.72 31.01 1.30
CA ALA A 21 -11.35 31.80 2.33
C ALA A 21 -11.82 30.96 3.52
N ASP A 22 -12.42 29.79 3.23
CA ASP A 22 -13.01 28.92 4.26
C ASP A 22 -11.98 28.04 4.99
N ASN A 23 -10.77 27.86 4.43
CA ASN A 23 -9.77 26.90 4.91
C ASN A 23 -8.38 27.52 5.11
N GLU A 24 -8.30 28.77 5.52
CA GLU A 24 -7.03 29.50 5.68
C GLU A 24 -6.08 28.81 6.68
N GLU A 25 -6.60 28.31 7.81
CA GLU A 25 -5.81 27.60 8.81
C GLU A 25 -5.24 26.28 8.28
N PHE A 26 -6.05 25.54 7.50
CA PHE A 26 -5.59 24.32 6.82
C PHE A 26 -4.43 24.63 5.88
N LEU A 27 -4.53 25.65 5.04
CA LEU A 27 -3.48 26.04 4.10
C LEU A 27 -2.21 26.49 4.82
N LYS A 28 -2.34 27.25 5.92
CA LYS A 28 -1.20 27.63 6.79
C LYS A 28 -0.53 26.40 7.40
N LYS A 29 -1.29 25.43 7.90
CA LYS A 29 -0.76 24.17 8.46
C LYS A 29 -0.03 23.34 7.42
N MET A 30 -0.54 23.27 6.19
CA MET A 30 0.09 22.54 5.09
C MET A 30 1.37 23.21 4.61
N ASN A 31 1.49 24.55 4.79
CA ASN A 31 2.67 25.33 4.48
C ASN A 31 3.20 25.11 3.05
N TYR A 32 2.29 25.11 2.07
CA TYR A 32 2.66 24.90 0.66
C TYR A 32 3.61 25.99 0.13
N GLU A 33 3.51 27.21 0.66
CA GLU A 33 4.35 28.35 0.26
C GLU A 33 5.83 28.09 0.57
N ALA A 34 6.14 27.33 1.64
CA ALA A 34 7.53 26.99 1.99
C ALA A 34 8.17 25.99 1.00
N LEU A 35 7.37 25.33 0.17
CA LEU A 35 7.85 24.38 -0.86
C LEU A 35 8.27 25.08 -2.16
N GLY A 36 7.95 26.36 -2.32
CA GLY A 36 8.31 27.21 -3.48
C GLY A 36 7.21 28.20 -3.82
N LYS A 37 7.59 29.35 -4.35
CA LYS A 37 6.68 30.48 -4.63
C LYS A 37 5.55 30.12 -5.60
N ASP A 38 5.75 29.12 -6.45
CA ASP A 38 4.82 28.75 -7.53
C ASP A 38 4.04 27.47 -7.25
N ILE A 39 4.16 26.87 -6.07
CA ILE A 39 3.47 25.61 -5.74
C ILE A 39 1.98 25.84 -5.53
N LEU A 40 1.58 26.87 -4.80
CA LEU A 40 0.17 27.17 -4.51
C LEU A 40 -0.35 28.26 -5.46
N GLU A 41 -1.43 27.96 -6.17
CA GLU A 41 -2.10 28.90 -7.06
C GLU A 41 -3.59 28.99 -6.73
N VAL A 42 -4.09 30.21 -6.60
CA VAL A 42 -5.50 30.49 -6.36
C VAL A 42 -6.17 30.79 -7.69
N VAL A 43 -7.25 30.09 -7.97
CA VAL A 43 -8.06 30.27 -9.19
C VAL A 43 -9.51 30.59 -8.82
N SER A 44 -10.23 31.30 -9.70
CA SER A 44 -11.65 31.54 -9.47
C SER A 44 -12.43 30.21 -9.41
N ASP A 45 -13.55 30.21 -8.65
CA ASP A 45 -14.41 29.03 -8.50
C ASP A 45 -14.86 28.46 -9.84
N ASN A 46 -15.19 29.34 -10.79
CA ASN A 46 -15.59 28.93 -12.14
C ASN A 46 -14.48 28.22 -12.93
N VAL A 47 -13.25 28.68 -12.78
CA VAL A 47 -12.06 28.02 -13.38
C VAL A 47 -11.82 26.69 -12.70
N PHE A 48 -11.89 26.65 -11.37
CA PHE A 48 -11.70 25.43 -10.59
C PHE A 48 -12.68 24.31 -10.98
N VAL A 49 -13.97 24.65 -11.13
CA VAL A 49 -15.01 23.70 -11.58
C VAL A 49 -14.68 23.13 -12.96
N ARG A 50 -14.17 23.95 -13.90
CA ARG A 50 -13.77 23.49 -15.24
C ARG A 50 -12.54 22.62 -15.25
N MET A 51 -11.62 22.84 -14.31
CA MET A 51 -10.41 22.01 -14.13
C MET A 51 -10.73 20.67 -13.46
N SER A 52 -11.81 20.62 -12.70
CA SER A 52 -12.20 19.44 -11.91
C SER A 52 -13.07 18.49 -12.74
N ASP A 53 -12.75 17.20 -12.70
CA ASP A 53 -13.55 16.12 -13.31
C ASP A 53 -14.59 15.54 -12.32
N THR A 54 -15.10 16.37 -11.41
CA THR A 54 -16.11 15.95 -10.42
C THR A 54 -17.30 16.90 -10.42
N GLN A 55 -18.51 16.36 -10.19
CA GLN A 55 -19.72 17.16 -10.13
C GLN A 55 -19.73 18.12 -8.92
N THR A 56 -19.09 17.73 -7.83
CA THR A 56 -18.99 18.51 -6.59
C THR A 56 -17.53 18.60 -6.16
N PRO A 57 -16.72 19.48 -6.79
CA PRO A 57 -15.33 19.64 -6.45
C PRO A 57 -15.15 20.23 -5.05
N GLN A 58 -14.15 19.73 -4.32
CA GLN A 58 -13.86 20.16 -2.94
C GLN A 58 -13.04 21.45 -2.85
N GLY A 59 -12.74 22.09 -3.98
CA GLY A 59 -12.02 23.36 -4.02
C GLY A 59 -10.50 23.28 -3.87
N ILE A 60 -9.92 22.10 -3.80
CA ILE A 60 -8.48 21.87 -3.77
C ILE A 60 -8.06 20.73 -4.69
N MET A 61 -6.98 20.92 -5.45
CA MET A 61 -6.42 19.96 -6.39
C MET A 61 -4.89 20.01 -6.34
N ALA A 62 -4.22 18.86 -6.47
CA ALA A 62 -2.77 18.79 -6.53
C ALA A 62 -2.30 18.04 -7.79
N VAL A 63 -1.22 18.52 -8.37
CA VAL A 63 -0.42 17.83 -9.39
C VAL A 63 0.79 17.24 -8.71
N VAL A 64 0.96 15.93 -8.82
CA VAL A 64 2.02 15.18 -8.13
C VAL A 64 2.78 14.35 -9.17
N LYS A 65 4.12 14.34 -9.08
CA LYS A 65 4.94 13.46 -9.91
C LYS A 65 4.65 12.00 -9.57
N MET A 66 4.58 11.15 -10.60
CA MET A 66 4.46 9.72 -10.41
C MET A 66 5.70 9.16 -9.70
N SER A 67 5.53 8.04 -9.00
CA SER A 67 6.66 7.32 -8.41
C SER A 67 7.37 6.50 -9.50
N GLU A 68 8.70 6.57 -9.49
CA GLU A 68 9.55 5.64 -10.23
C GLU A 68 9.95 4.55 -9.24
N ILE A 69 9.27 3.40 -9.30
CA ILE A 69 9.45 2.28 -8.37
C ILE A 69 9.82 1.05 -9.19
N THR A 70 10.76 0.27 -8.69
CA THR A 70 11.20 -1.00 -9.28
C THR A 70 10.74 -2.18 -8.40
N ILE A 71 10.87 -3.41 -8.91
CA ILE A 71 10.62 -4.62 -8.12
C ILE A 71 11.60 -4.69 -6.94
N GLU A 72 12.86 -4.27 -7.14
CA GLU A 72 13.89 -4.19 -6.10
C GLU A 72 13.43 -3.38 -4.88
N ASP A 73 12.81 -2.24 -5.13
CA ASP A 73 12.35 -1.34 -4.06
C ASP A 73 11.29 -1.98 -3.14
N MET A 74 10.63 -3.06 -3.57
CA MET A 74 9.63 -3.78 -2.78
C MET A 74 10.25 -4.73 -1.76
N PHE A 75 11.55 -5.01 -1.87
CA PHE A 75 12.29 -5.92 -1.00
C PHE A 75 13.18 -5.21 0.02
N GLY A 76 13.65 -3.99 -0.28
CA GLY A 76 14.64 -3.27 0.51
C GLY A 76 14.07 -2.22 1.46
N ARG A 77 12.76 -2.01 1.54
CA ARG A 77 12.18 -0.97 2.39
C ARG A 77 12.04 -1.45 3.82
N ASP A 78 12.86 -0.89 4.70
CA ASP A 78 12.42 -0.66 6.08
C ASP A 78 11.19 0.24 6.01
N MET A 79 10.01 -0.36 6.01
CA MET A 79 8.79 0.41 6.17
C MET A 79 8.90 1.05 7.56
N HIS A 80 9.36 2.29 7.61
CA HIS A 80 9.17 3.13 8.78
C HIS A 80 7.65 3.22 9.02
N ILE A 81 7.17 2.28 9.80
CA ILE A 81 5.91 2.43 10.53
C ILE A 81 6.22 3.55 11.53
N ASN A 82 6.17 4.80 11.04
CA ASN A 82 6.13 5.94 11.92
C ASN A 82 4.87 5.78 12.76
N SER A 83 5.12 5.21 13.92
CA SER A 83 4.25 5.08 15.06
C SER A 83 3.29 6.26 15.16
N MET A 84 2.02 6.00 14.91
CA MET A 84 0.93 6.73 15.55
C MET A 84 0.80 6.23 17.01
N ASN A 85 1.90 6.22 17.74
CA ASN A 85 1.85 6.17 19.19
C ASN A 85 2.00 7.60 19.68
N GLY A 86 0.85 8.19 20.01
CA GLY A 86 0.80 9.45 20.72
C GLY A 86 1.72 9.36 21.95
N LYS A 87 2.71 10.23 21.98
CA LYS A 87 3.48 10.52 23.19
C LYS A 87 2.52 11.12 24.21
N ASN A 88 2.12 10.32 25.17
CA ASN A 88 1.73 10.85 26.46
C ASN A 88 3.03 11.21 27.19
N ASP A 89 3.43 12.46 27.10
CA ASP A 89 4.44 13.03 27.99
C ASP A 89 3.86 13.08 29.38
N VAL A 90 4.21 12.10 30.19
CA VAL A 90 4.09 12.23 31.64
C VAL A 90 5.48 12.59 32.17
N ASN A 91 5.67 13.89 32.41
CA ASN A 91 6.73 14.40 33.25
C ASN A 91 6.68 13.72 34.62
N ASN A 92 7.76 13.02 34.97
CA ASN A 92 8.10 12.82 36.39
C ASN A 92 9.58 13.11 36.57
N ASN A 93 9.85 14.33 37.01
CA ASN A 93 11.02 14.70 37.76
C ASN A 93 10.98 13.98 39.11
N THR A 94 12.00 13.21 39.43
CA THR A 94 12.51 13.10 40.80
C THR A 94 14.00 12.76 40.75
N ASP A 95 14.76 13.68 41.33
CA ASP A 95 16.14 13.53 41.75
C ASP A 95 16.28 12.44 42.81
N SER A 96 17.38 11.68 42.78
CA SER A 96 18.36 11.65 43.89
C SER A 96 19.33 10.45 43.78
N ASN A 97 20.57 10.81 43.74
CA ASN A 97 21.81 10.21 44.32
C ASN A 97 21.71 8.89 45.10
N ASN A 98 22.53 7.88 44.83
CA ASN A 98 23.78 7.54 45.52
C ASN A 98 24.27 6.09 45.29
N ALA A 99 25.59 6.02 45.03
CA ALA A 99 26.57 5.08 45.58
C ALA A 99 26.53 3.58 45.24
N ALA A 100 27.53 3.23 44.44
CA ALA A 100 28.49 2.10 44.48
C ALA A 100 28.19 0.82 45.27
N SER A 101 28.29 -0.32 44.60
CA SER A 101 29.17 -1.43 44.94
C SER A 101 29.29 -2.43 43.78
N LYS A 102 30.54 -2.87 43.58
CA LYS A 102 30.99 -3.91 42.65
C LYS A 102 30.45 -5.27 43.11
N ASP A 103 30.12 -6.12 42.16
CA ASP A 103 30.62 -7.50 42.14
C ASP A 103 30.37 -8.16 40.78
N ASP A 104 31.41 -8.82 40.31
CA ASP A 104 31.53 -9.62 39.09
C ASP A 104 30.54 -10.78 39.06
N ASN A 105 29.88 -10.99 37.90
CA ASN A 105 29.79 -12.35 37.35
C ASN A 105 29.38 -12.33 35.88
N SER A 106 30.28 -12.77 35.06
CA SER A 106 30.12 -13.07 33.64
C SER A 106 29.00 -14.07 33.38
N LYS A 107 28.00 -13.65 32.58
CA LYS A 107 27.27 -14.57 31.70
C LYS A 107 27.11 -13.92 30.34
N ASN A 108 27.74 -14.54 29.36
CA ASN A 108 27.54 -14.35 27.94
C ASN A 108 26.05 -14.54 27.62
N ASP A 109 25.31 -13.47 27.51
CA ASP A 109 24.06 -13.46 26.78
C ASP A 109 24.34 -12.87 25.39
N ASN A 110 24.54 -13.76 24.43
CA ASN A 110 24.39 -13.47 23.02
C ASN A 110 22.93 -13.04 22.78
N SER A 111 22.61 -11.80 23.10
CA SER A 111 21.42 -11.15 22.57
C SER A 111 21.66 -10.89 21.09
N GLY A 112 21.31 -11.88 20.27
CA GLY A 112 21.22 -11.72 18.84
C GLY A 112 20.36 -10.51 18.55
N ASN A 113 20.97 -9.53 17.93
CA ASN A 113 20.29 -8.39 17.32
C ASN A 113 19.44 -8.98 16.18
N SER A 114 18.22 -9.41 16.50
CA SER A 114 17.22 -9.77 15.51
C SER A 114 16.85 -8.46 14.81
N SER A 115 17.56 -8.13 13.73
CA SER A 115 17.07 -7.17 12.76
C SER A 115 15.66 -7.65 12.37
N ASN A 116 14.66 -6.90 12.75
CA ASN A 116 13.25 -7.14 12.40
C ASN A 116 13.09 -6.93 10.89
N THR A 117 13.62 -7.85 10.10
CA THR A 117 13.53 -7.81 8.64
C THR A 117 12.08 -8.11 8.27
N ILE A 118 11.37 -7.11 7.79
CA ILE A 118 9.99 -7.26 7.34
C ILE A 118 9.96 -8.28 6.20
N GLN A 119 9.23 -9.37 6.40
CA GLN A 119 9.06 -10.38 5.37
C GLN A 119 8.20 -9.83 4.23
N PRO A 120 8.66 -9.86 2.96
CA PRO A 120 7.89 -9.39 1.83
C PRO A 120 6.49 -9.99 1.76
N LEU A 121 5.50 -9.14 1.54
CA LEU A 121 4.13 -9.52 1.23
C LEU A 121 3.71 -8.77 -0.03
N LEU A 122 3.59 -9.49 -1.14
CA LEU A 122 3.34 -8.92 -2.45
C LEU A 122 1.97 -9.29 -2.98
N LEU A 123 1.39 -8.41 -3.79
CA LEU A 123 0.21 -8.70 -4.59
C LEU A 123 0.59 -8.63 -6.07
N ILE A 124 0.13 -9.60 -6.86
CA ILE A 124 0.34 -9.68 -8.29
C ILE A 124 -1.03 -9.71 -8.95
N LEU A 125 -1.36 -8.64 -9.68
CA LEU A 125 -2.70 -8.42 -10.23
C LEU A 125 -2.67 -8.54 -11.75
N GLU A 126 -3.41 -9.52 -12.28
CA GLU A 126 -3.49 -9.72 -13.72
C GLU A 126 -4.80 -9.19 -14.28
N ASN A 127 -4.73 -8.20 -15.17
CA ASN A 127 -5.84 -7.69 -15.99
C ASN A 127 -7.09 -7.27 -15.20
N LEU A 128 -6.92 -6.73 -13.99
CA LEU A 128 -8.01 -6.18 -13.21
C LEU A 128 -8.64 -5.00 -13.96
N GLN A 129 -9.97 -4.96 -14.10
CA GLN A 129 -10.65 -3.97 -14.93
C GLN A 129 -11.46 -2.95 -14.14
N ASP A 130 -11.95 -3.29 -12.95
CA ASP A 130 -12.74 -2.35 -12.15
C ASP A 130 -11.88 -1.39 -11.32
N PRO A 131 -11.97 -0.06 -11.56
CA PRO A 131 -11.23 0.94 -10.80
C PRO A 131 -11.53 0.92 -9.29
N GLY A 132 -12.75 0.52 -8.92
CA GLY A 132 -13.17 0.40 -7.52
C GLY A 132 -12.47 -0.75 -6.82
N ASN A 133 -12.34 -1.91 -7.50
CA ASN A 133 -11.61 -3.06 -6.99
C ASN A 133 -10.13 -2.70 -6.80
N LEU A 134 -9.49 -2.11 -7.81
CA LEU A 134 -8.08 -1.72 -7.71
C LEU A 134 -7.86 -0.74 -6.55
N GLY A 135 -8.67 0.31 -6.45
CA GLY A 135 -8.55 1.27 -5.36
C GLY A 135 -8.78 0.66 -3.97
N THR A 136 -9.70 -0.30 -3.86
CA THR A 136 -9.96 -1.05 -2.63
C THR A 136 -8.77 -1.93 -2.25
N ILE A 137 -8.16 -2.63 -3.24
CA ILE A 137 -6.96 -3.45 -3.03
C ILE A 137 -5.80 -2.59 -2.55
N VAL A 138 -5.53 -1.45 -3.18
CA VAL A 138 -4.44 -0.55 -2.77
C VAL A 138 -4.64 -0.03 -1.34
N ARG A 139 -5.87 0.35 -0.99
CA ARG A 139 -6.20 0.78 0.37
C ARG A 139 -6.03 -0.35 1.39
N MET A 140 -6.51 -1.54 1.07
CA MET A 140 -6.35 -2.73 1.90
C MET A 140 -4.87 -3.10 2.06
N ALA A 141 -4.10 -3.03 0.97
CA ALA A 141 -2.67 -3.34 0.94
C ALA A 141 -1.87 -2.47 1.92
N GLU A 142 -2.17 -1.17 2.00
CA GLU A 142 -1.56 -0.30 3.02
C GLU A 142 -1.89 -0.77 4.43
N GLY A 143 -3.18 -1.00 4.73
CA GLY A 143 -3.61 -1.44 6.05
C GLY A 143 -3.05 -2.80 6.47
N ALA A 144 -2.75 -3.66 5.50
CA ALA A 144 -2.18 -4.99 5.71
C ALA A 144 -0.64 -5.01 5.72
N GLY A 145 0.03 -3.89 5.46
CA GLY A 145 1.49 -3.86 5.37
C GLY A 145 2.06 -4.58 4.16
N VAL A 146 1.33 -4.59 3.04
CA VAL A 146 1.81 -5.13 1.75
C VAL A 146 3.00 -4.31 1.27
N THR A 147 4.10 -4.98 0.94
CA THR A 147 5.36 -4.33 0.56
C THR A 147 5.38 -3.86 -0.89
N GLY A 148 4.51 -4.41 -1.75
CA GLY A 148 4.38 -3.95 -3.13
C GLY A 148 3.24 -4.62 -3.90
N ILE A 149 2.77 -3.93 -4.94
CA ILE A 149 1.75 -4.41 -5.88
C ILE A 149 2.35 -4.40 -7.28
N ILE A 150 2.36 -5.54 -7.94
CA ILE A 150 2.83 -5.73 -9.31
C ILE A 150 1.60 -5.96 -10.19
N MET A 151 1.43 -5.17 -11.24
CA MET A 151 0.26 -5.23 -12.11
C MET A 151 0.67 -5.47 -13.56
N SER A 152 -0.12 -6.25 -14.30
CA SER A 152 0.02 -6.35 -15.73
C SER A 152 -0.34 -5.01 -16.41
N SER A 153 0.27 -4.72 -17.55
CA SER A 153 0.05 -3.49 -18.33
C SER A 153 -1.42 -3.28 -18.76
N ASN A 154 -2.22 -4.36 -18.83
CA ASN A 154 -3.64 -4.30 -19.15
C ASN A 154 -4.55 -4.10 -17.93
N THR A 155 -4.00 -3.98 -16.72
CA THR A 155 -4.77 -3.62 -15.53
C THR A 155 -5.22 -2.16 -15.64
N VAL A 156 -6.42 -1.86 -15.14
CA VAL A 156 -6.97 -0.50 -15.13
C VAL A 156 -5.99 0.50 -14.53
N ASP A 157 -5.96 1.70 -15.09
CA ASP A 157 -5.04 2.76 -14.68
C ASP A 157 -5.22 3.13 -13.20
N ILE A 158 -4.15 2.99 -12.43
CA ILE A 158 -4.09 3.36 -11.00
C ILE A 158 -4.34 4.87 -10.81
N TYR A 159 -4.03 5.69 -11.82
CA TYR A 159 -4.25 7.13 -11.81
C TYR A 159 -5.63 7.53 -12.33
N ASN A 160 -6.49 6.57 -12.69
CA ASN A 160 -7.89 6.85 -12.98
C ASN A 160 -8.54 7.59 -11.78
N PRO A 161 -9.28 8.69 -11.99
CA PRO A 161 -9.87 9.47 -10.89
C PRO A 161 -10.74 8.66 -9.93
N LYS A 162 -11.45 7.62 -10.41
CA LYS A 162 -12.23 6.72 -9.56
C LYS A 162 -11.32 5.85 -8.70
N THR A 163 -10.22 5.33 -9.26
CA THR A 163 -9.23 4.56 -8.50
C THR A 163 -8.58 5.43 -7.43
N ILE A 164 -8.04 6.60 -7.81
CA ILE A 164 -7.39 7.53 -6.87
C ILE A 164 -8.30 7.84 -5.69
N ARG A 165 -9.58 8.17 -5.93
CA ARG A 165 -10.54 8.44 -4.85
C ARG A 165 -10.74 7.24 -3.93
N SER A 166 -10.81 6.03 -4.48
CA SER A 166 -11.02 4.79 -3.71
C SER A 166 -9.83 4.45 -2.81
N THR A 167 -8.61 4.86 -3.18
CA THR A 167 -7.41 4.58 -2.37
C THR A 167 -7.33 5.38 -1.08
N MET A 168 -8.07 6.48 -0.95
CA MET A 168 -8.03 7.37 0.23
C MET A 168 -6.61 7.85 0.59
N GLY A 169 -5.72 7.99 -0.42
CA GLY A 169 -4.33 8.41 -0.24
C GLY A 169 -3.32 7.27 -0.09
N SER A 170 -3.75 6.02 0.03
CA SER A 170 -2.87 4.84 0.13
C SER A 170 -1.93 4.70 -1.06
N LEU A 171 -2.33 5.22 -2.23
CA LEU A 171 -1.51 5.26 -3.44
C LEU A 171 -0.12 5.90 -3.24
N TYR A 172 0.00 6.82 -2.30
CA TYR A 172 1.28 7.49 -2.02
C TYR A 172 2.20 6.66 -1.12
N ARG A 173 1.69 5.63 -0.46
CA ARG A 173 2.38 4.87 0.57
C ARG A 173 2.67 3.42 0.16
N VAL A 174 1.84 2.84 -0.70
CA VAL A 174 2.04 1.49 -1.23
C VAL A 174 2.82 1.56 -2.54
N PRO A 175 3.95 0.83 -2.68
CA PRO A 175 4.64 0.68 -3.95
C PRO A 175 3.78 -0.04 -4.97
N VAL A 176 3.56 0.57 -6.14
CA VAL A 176 2.76 -0.01 -7.22
C VAL A 176 3.50 0.15 -8.55
N ILE A 177 3.64 -0.93 -9.31
CA ILE A 177 4.27 -0.90 -10.64
C ILE A 177 3.41 -1.63 -11.67
N TYR A 178 3.52 -1.18 -12.92
CA TYR A 178 3.07 -1.92 -14.10
C TYR A 178 4.25 -2.63 -14.75
N VAL A 179 4.02 -3.84 -15.22
CA VAL A 179 5.03 -4.63 -15.94
C VAL A 179 4.45 -5.13 -17.26
N ASP A 180 5.28 -5.17 -18.31
CA ASP A 180 4.88 -5.67 -19.62
C ASP A 180 4.76 -7.19 -19.61
N ASP A 181 5.66 -7.89 -18.93
CA ASP A 181 5.61 -9.35 -18.76
C ASP A 181 5.49 -9.72 -17.28
N ILE A 182 4.26 -9.93 -16.85
CA ILE A 182 3.95 -10.29 -15.45
C ILE A 182 4.54 -11.66 -15.06
N CYS A 183 4.74 -12.58 -16.03
CA CYS A 183 5.35 -13.87 -15.74
C CYS A 183 6.84 -13.73 -15.39
N LYS A 184 7.56 -12.82 -16.06
CA LYS A 184 8.94 -12.50 -15.71
C LYS A 184 9.04 -11.88 -14.32
N ALA A 185 8.12 -10.96 -14.00
CA ALA A 185 8.08 -10.36 -12.66
C ALA A 185 7.83 -11.41 -11.56
N VAL A 186 7.01 -12.43 -11.82
CA VAL A 186 6.84 -13.58 -10.91
C VAL A 186 8.15 -14.35 -10.75
N ASP A 187 8.86 -14.63 -11.86
CA ASP A 187 10.15 -15.35 -11.80
C ASP A 187 11.17 -14.55 -10.97
N GLU A 188 11.27 -13.23 -11.15
CA GLU A 188 12.13 -12.34 -10.35
C GLU A 188 11.78 -12.37 -8.85
N CYS A 189 10.49 -12.39 -8.50
CA CYS A 189 10.06 -12.54 -7.11
C CYS A 189 10.51 -13.89 -6.52
N LYS A 190 10.37 -14.98 -7.29
CA LYS A 190 10.77 -16.33 -6.86
C LYS A 190 12.29 -16.44 -6.69
N GLU A 191 13.10 -15.83 -7.57
CA GLU A 191 14.56 -15.76 -7.43
C GLU A 191 14.99 -15.06 -6.12
N LYS A 192 14.15 -14.16 -5.60
CA LYS A 192 14.33 -13.49 -4.30
C LYS A 192 13.74 -14.27 -3.11
N GLY A 193 13.32 -15.50 -3.32
CA GLY A 193 12.81 -16.39 -2.27
C GLY A 193 11.34 -16.16 -1.90
N VAL A 194 10.57 -15.43 -2.72
CA VAL A 194 9.13 -15.24 -2.50
C VAL A 194 8.37 -16.48 -2.95
N LYS A 195 7.56 -17.05 -2.07
CA LYS A 195 6.63 -18.12 -2.41
C LYS A 195 5.34 -17.54 -2.99
N VAL A 196 4.95 -18.02 -4.16
CA VAL A 196 3.87 -17.44 -4.95
C VAL A 196 2.64 -18.34 -4.93
N TYR A 197 1.52 -17.79 -4.47
CA TYR A 197 0.23 -18.47 -4.38
C TYR A 197 -0.77 -17.87 -5.35
N ALA A 198 -1.43 -18.71 -6.14
CA ALA A 198 -2.51 -18.27 -7.02
C ALA A 198 -3.88 -18.53 -6.37
N ALA A 199 -4.69 -17.48 -6.29
CA ALA A 199 -6.11 -17.60 -5.95
C ALA A 199 -6.85 -18.25 -7.14
N HIS A 200 -7.22 -19.51 -7.01
CA HIS A 200 -7.79 -20.27 -8.12
C HIS A 200 -8.85 -21.25 -7.68
N LEU A 201 -9.95 -21.37 -8.45
CA LEU A 201 -11.07 -22.28 -8.13
C LEU A 201 -10.67 -23.77 -8.15
N LYS A 202 -9.66 -24.14 -8.96
CA LYS A 202 -9.10 -25.49 -9.03
C LYS A 202 -8.11 -25.80 -7.89
N GLY A 203 -7.88 -24.86 -6.98
CA GLY A 203 -7.02 -25.11 -5.81
C GLY A 203 -7.58 -26.28 -4.98
N THR A 204 -6.72 -27.25 -4.68
CA THR A 204 -7.09 -28.41 -3.84
C THR A 204 -7.14 -28.02 -2.38
N ASP A 205 -6.27 -27.11 -1.96
CA ASP A 205 -6.10 -26.75 -0.57
C ASP A 205 -6.80 -25.42 -0.25
N ASN A 206 -7.38 -25.37 0.93
CA ASN A 206 -7.95 -24.12 1.43
C ASN A 206 -6.84 -23.16 1.79
N TYR A 207 -7.07 -21.87 1.56
CA TYR A 207 -6.11 -20.81 1.79
C TYR A 207 -5.52 -20.81 3.22
N ASN A 208 -6.33 -21.15 4.23
CA ASN A 208 -5.92 -21.14 5.65
C ASN A 208 -5.11 -22.38 6.08
N GLN A 209 -4.79 -23.30 5.15
CA GLN A 209 -3.99 -24.50 5.40
C GLN A 209 -2.53 -24.32 4.96
N LYS A 210 -2.16 -23.12 4.47
CA LYS A 210 -0.82 -22.80 3.97
C LYS A 210 -0.05 -21.94 4.96
N ASP A 211 1.27 -22.00 4.85
CA ASP A 211 2.20 -21.17 5.63
C ASP A 211 2.56 -19.90 4.84
N TYR A 212 2.16 -18.75 5.39
CA TYR A 212 2.42 -17.41 4.84
C TYR A 212 3.36 -16.58 5.73
N ALA A 213 3.97 -17.19 6.74
CA ALA A 213 4.95 -16.50 7.60
C ALA A 213 6.21 -16.08 6.84
N GLN A 214 6.57 -16.83 5.78
CA GLN A 214 7.69 -16.56 4.87
C GLN A 214 7.36 -15.46 3.84
N PRO A 215 8.36 -14.97 3.05
CA PRO A 215 8.10 -14.07 1.92
C PRO A 215 7.03 -14.65 1.00
N THR A 216 5.96 -13.91 0.78
CA THR A 216 4.74 -14.41 0.15
C THR A 216 4.21 -13.45 -0.90
N ALA A 217 3.75 -13.97 -2.04
CA ALA A 217 2.98 -13.23 -3.03
C ALA A 217 1.65 -13.93 -3.33
N PHE A 218 0.58 -13.14 -3.47
CA PHE A 218 -0.72 -13.63 -3.94
C PHE A 218 -1.00 -13.13 -5.34
N MET A 219 -1.31 -14.04 -6.26
CA MET A 219 -1.77 -13.72 -7.60
C MET A 219 -3.29 -13.68 -7.65
N ILE A 220 -3.83 -12.57 -8.12
CA ILE A 220 -5.26 -12.31 -8.29
C ILE A 220 -5.53 -11.97 -9.74
N GLY A 221 -6.48 -12.66 -10.34
CA GLY A 221 -6.84 -12.49 -11.74
C GLY A 221 -7.98 -11.51 -11.97
N ASN A 222 -8.33 -11.38 -13.26
CA ASN A 222 -9.47 -10.62 -13.74
C ASN A 222 -10.79 -11.09 -13.13
N GLU A 223 -11.72 -10.16 -12.94
CA GLU A 223 -13.02 -10.42 -12.29
C GLU A 223 -13.90 -11.44 -13.03
N GLY A 224 -13.80 -11.51 -14.34
CA GLY A 224 -14.59 -12.40 -15.17
C GLY A 224 -13.87 -13.70 -15.53
N ASN A 225 -12.59 -13.59 -15.89
CA ASN A 225 -11.83 -14.71 -16.47
C ASN A 225 -10.86 -15.36 -15.46
N GLY A 226 -10.63 -14.73 -14.29
CA GLY A 226 -9.63 -15.18 -13.33
C GLY A 226 -8.19 -14.96 -13.85
N LEU A 227 -7.28 -15.78 -13.39
CA LEU A 227 -5.88 -15.80 -13.84
C LEU A 227 -5.76 -16.54 -15.19
N SER A 228 -4.88 -16.05 -16.05
CA SER A 228 -4.50 -16.78 -17.26
C SER A 228 -3.81 -18.10 -16.92
N ASP A 229 -3.95 -19.11 -17.80
CA ASP A 229 -3.25 -20.39 -17.61
C ASP A 229 -1.73 -20.19 -17.55
N ARG A 230 -1.18 -19.26 -18.36
CA ARG A 230 0.25 -18.93 -18.37
C ARG A 230 0.73 -18.42 -17.03
N LEU A 231 -0.02 -17.52 -16.38
CA LEU A 231 0.36 -16.98 -15.08
C LEU A 231 0.07 -17.98 -13.96
N THR A 232 -1.02 -18.74 -14.05
CA THR A 232 -1.36 -19.79 -13.09
C THR A 232 -0.26 -20.85 -12.96
N GLN A 233 0.38 -21.22 -14.09
CA GLN A 233 1.50 -22.17 -14.11
C GLN A 233 2.77 -21.65 -13.42
N LYS A 234 2.88 -20.36 -13.19
CA LYS A 234 4.00 -19.73 -12.44
C LYS A 234 3.84 -19.83 -10.92
N ALA A 235 2.63 -20.12 -10.43
CA ALA A 235 2.40 -20.30 -9.00
C ALA A 235 3.15 -21.51 -8.46
N ASP A 236 3.64 -21.39 -7.23
CA ASP A 236 4.15 -22.54 -6.48
C ASP A 236 3.00 -23.41 -5.97
N GLU A 237 1.89 -22.76 -5.58
CA GLU A 237 0.70 -23.44 -5.09
C GLU A 237 -0.59 -22.71 -5.50
N LEU A 238 -1.65 -23.49 -5.73
CA LEU A 238 -2.98 -22.97 -5.94
C LEU A 238 -3.76 -23.05 -4.63
N VAL A 239 -4.39 -21.94 -4.25
CA VAL A 239 -5.20 -21.86 -3.04
C VAL A 239 -6.62 -21.42 -3.37
N ARG A 240 -7.59 -21.96 -2.64
CA ARG A 240 -8.98 -21.56 -2.80
C ARG A 240 -9.57 -21.01 -1.51
N ILE A 241 -10.53 -20.10 -1.66
CA ILE A 241 -11.42 -19.67 -0.59
C ILE A 241 -12.66 -20.57 -0.69
N PRO A 242 -12.96 -21.38 0.34
CA PRO A 242 -14.09 -22.32 0.27
C PRO A 242 -15.43 -21.57 0.23
N MET A 243 -16.28 -21.93 -0.73
CA MET A 243 -17.61 -21.35 -0.91
C MET A 243 -18.67 -22.31 -0.36
N GLN A 244 -19.53 -21.83 0.52
CA GLN A 244 -20.60 -22.65 1.13
C GLN A 244 -21.94 -22.50 0.41
N GLY A 245 -22.06 -21.50 -0.46
CA GLY A 245 -23.27 -21.18 -1.21
C GLY A 245 -23.22 -21.64 -2.67
N LYS A 246 -24.09 -21.02 -3.50
CA LYS A 246 -24.18 -21.29 -4.93
C LYS A 246 -23.25 -20.40 -5.77
N VAL A 247 -22.65 -19.38 -5.18
CA VAL A 247 -21.73 -18.50 -5.90
C VAL A 247 -20.40 -19.23 -6.13
N GLU A 248 -19.82 -19.08 -7.32
CA GLU A 248 -18.60 -19.77 -7.71
C GLU A 248 -17.34 -19.01 -7.24
N SER A 249 -17.43 -17.69 -7.13
CA SER A 249 -16.27 -16.83 -6.77
C SER A 249 -16.70 -15.63 -5.95
N LEU A 250 -15.73 -14.98 -5.32
CA LEU A 250 -15.88 -13.68 -4.66
C LEU A 250 -15.42 -12.56 -5.58
N ASN A 251 -15.85 -11.33 -5.27
CA ASN A 251 -15.25 -10.14 -5.81
C ASN A 251 -13.72 -10.16 -5.62
N ALA A 252 -12.97 -9.71 -6.63
CA ALA A 252 -11.50 -9.79 -6.63
C ALA A 252 -10.85 -9.06 -5.44
N ALA A 253 -11.36 -7.89 -5.05
CA ALA A 253 -10.83 -7.16 -3.90
C ALA A 253 -11.14 -7.88 -2.58
N ILE A 254 -12.30 -8.54 -2.47
CA ILE A 254 -12.66 -9.33 -1.29
C ILE A 254 -11.77 -10.56 -1.19
N ALA A 255 -11.60 -11.31 -2.29
CA ALA A 255 -10.72 -12.48 -2.33
C ALA A 255 -9.27 -12.08 -1.96
N CYS A 256 -8.77 -11.01 -2.55
CA CYS A 256 -7.46 -10.44 -2.23
C CYS A 256 -7.33 -10.12 -0.73
N THR A 257 -8.34 -9.48 -0.15
CA THR A 257 -8.36 -9.12 1.27
C THR A 257 -8.28 -10.33 2.18
N ILE A 258 -9.07 -11.36 1.92
CA ILE A 258 -9.10 -12.59 2.74
C ILE A 258 -7.72 -13.26 2.76
N LEU A 259 -7.08 -13.42 1.59
CA LEU A 259 -5.76 -14.04 1.48
C LEU A 259 -4.67 -13.21 2.16
N THR A 260 -4.69 -11.90 1.93
CA THR A 260 -3.70 -10.98 2.50
C THR A 260 -3.79 -10.95 4.02
N TYR A 261 -4.99 -10.83 4.58
CA TYR A 261 -5.16 -10.78 6.05
C TYR A 261 -4.94 -12.13 6.72
N GLU A 262 -5.06 -13.25 6.01
CA GLU A 262 -4.59 -14.53 6.54
C GLU A 262 -3.07 -14.54 6.69
N ALA A 263 -2.32 -14.01 5.72
CA ALA A 263 -0.87 -13.85 5.86
C ALA A 263 -0.51 -12.90 7.02
N VAL A 264 -1.21 -11.78 7.16
CA VAL A 264 -1.03 -10.86 8.30
C VAL A 264 -1.28 -11.57 9.62
N ARG A 265 -2.38 -12.33 9.74
CA ARG A 265 -2.71 -13.08 10.96
C ARG A 265 -1.61 -14.06 11.37
N GLN A 266 -0.94 -14.70 10.39
CA GLN A 266 0.14 -15.66 10.67
C GLN A 266 1.46 -14.99 11.04
N ARG A 267 1.62 -13.69 10.74
CA ARG A 267 2.83 -12.90 11.00
C ARG A 267 2.75 -12.07 12.28
N LEU A 268 1.56 -11.99 12.91
CA LEU A 268 1.32 -11.37 14.21
C LEU A 268 1.61 -12.35 15.35
#